data_f4db0e7594271eb1a974f78f3f3d81ed
#
_entry.id   f4db0e7594271eb1a974f78f3f3d81ed
#
_cell.length_a   1.000
_cell.length_b   1.000
_cell.length_c   1.000
_cell.angle_alpha   90.00
_cell.angle_beta   90.00
_cell.angle_gamma   90.00
#
_symmetry.space_group_name_H-M   'P 1'
#
loop_
_entity.id
_entity.type
_entity.pdbx_description
1 polymer ?
#
loop_
_entity_poly.entity_id
_entity_poly.type
_entity_poly.pdbx_seq_one_letter_code
_entity_poly.pdbx_strand_id
1 'polypeptide(L)'
;LVGLVLGVMLIFNVSAQNCTGTESFTLNPVPPTGGYTPGTIVNVCYTMDGWTEVSSNWLEGFDVNLGPGWTNLTPGLSPVDCFVASSGQWLWMLNTTSSTTGITVGPGWFYEFGSPGNGNPGDDFGDWDPNGTCSWSFCFTVEVIQTCNPLDLTIQVTAGGDGTWGGWTNNACVPVPFNIYNGNIQVVIPTTSNINHY
;
A
#
# COMPACT_ATOMS: atom_id res chain seq x y z
N LEU A 1 -36.28 -34.14 35.70
CA LEU A 1 -35.36 -33.01 35.89
C LEU A 1 -34.46 -32.93 34.64
N VAL A 2 -34.75 -31.99 33.73
CA VAL A 2 -33.93 -31.74 32.53
C VAL A 2 -32.97 -30.59 32.90
N GLY A 3 -31.69 -30.92 33.06
CA GLY A 3 -30.65 -29.94 33.32
C GLY A 3 -30.28 -29.16 32.04
N LEU A 4 -30.58 -27.88 32.04
CA LEU A 4 -30.16 -26.93 30.99
C LEU A 4 -28.70 -26.59 31.21
N VAL A 5 -27.81 -27.14 30.38
CA VAL A 5 -26.38 -26.74 30.33
C VAL A 5 -26.29 -25.45 29.57
N LEU A 6 -26.11 -24.34 30.26
CA LEU A 6 -25.83 -23.04 29.66
C LEU A 6 -24.35 -23.00 29.25
N GLY A 7 -24.08 -23.23 27.99
CA GLY A 7 -22.75 -23.05 27.44
C GLY A 7 -22.38 -21.55 27.36
N VAL A 8 -21.46 -21.11 28.20
CA VAL A 8 -20.89 -19.77 28.11
C VAL A 8 -19.94 -19.75 26.91
N MET A 9 -20.38 -19.12 25.84
CA MET A 9 -19.54 -18.86 24.65
C MET A 9 -18.64 -17.67 24.98
N LEU A 10 -17.39 -17.95 25.36
CA LEU A 10 -16.37 -16.92 25.50
C LEU A 10 -16.00 -16.40 24.12
N ILE A 11 -16.48 -15.24 23.78
CA ILE A 11 -16.05 -14.51 22.58
C ILE A 11 -14.70 -13.88 22.93
N PHE A 12 -13.62 -14.49 22.50
CA PHE A 12 -12.30 -13.85 22.48
C PHE A 12 -12.32 -12.81 21.37
N ASN A 13 -12.44 -11.53 21.72
CA ASN A 13 -12.10 -10.46 20.82
C ASN A 13 -10.58 -10.49 20.63
N VAL A 14 -10.10 -11.17 19.61
CA VAL A 14 -8.72 -11.01 19.14
C VAL A 14 -8.71 -9.63 18.50
N SER A 15 -8.21 -8.64 19.23
CA SER A 15 -7.89 -7.34 18.65
C SER A 15 -6.73 -7.56 17.70
N ALA A 16 -7.00 -7.44 16.40
CA ALA A 16 -5.95 -7.47 15.39
C ALA A 16 -5.01 -6.29 15.69
N GLN A 17 -3.72 -6.60 15.85
CA GLN A 17 -2.70 -5.59 16.08
C GLN A 17 -2.22 -5.06 14.74
N ASN A 18 -2.21 -3.73 14.58
CA ASN A 18 -1.51 -3.09 13.46
C ASN A 18 -0.01 -3.15 13.73
N CYS A 19 0.76 -3.61 12.75
CA CYS A 19 2.21 -3.70 12.86
C CYS A 19 2.94 -2.48 12.34
N THR A 20 2.28 -1.58 11.65
CA THR A 20 2.91 -0.34 11.17
C THR A 20 3.29 0.57 12.35
N GLY A 21 4.48 1.14 12.29
CA GLY A 21 4.90 2.19 13.21
C GLY A 21 4.27 3.55 12.87
N THR A 22 5.05 4.62 12.94
CA THR A 22 4.56 5.95 12.56
C THR A 22 4.47 6.07 11.06
N GLU A 23 3.28 6.43 10.56
CA GLU A 23 2.97 6.56 9.15
C GLU A 23 2.89 8.05 8.77
N SER A 24 3.47 8.39 7.63
CA SER A 24 3.36 9.72 7.03
C SER A 24 3.40 9.64 5.52
N PHE A 25 2.98 10.71 4.84
CA PHE A 25 3.05 10.77 3.38
C PHE A 25 3.33 12.18 2.89
N THR A 26 3.85 12.25 1.66
CA THR A 26 4.03 13.50 0.94
C THR A 26 3.44 13.40 -0.46
N LEU A 27 2.86 14.50 -0.93
CA LEU A 27 2.36 14.67 -2.29
C LEU A 27 3.10 15.85 -2.92
N ASN A 28 3.67 15.64 -4.09
CA ASN A 28 4.35 16.69 -4.84
C ASN A 28 3.90 16.70 -6.31
N PRO A 29 3.23 17.75 -6.79
CA PRO A 29 2.88 18.95 -6.05
C PRO A 29 1.84 18.71 -4.94
N VAL A 30 1.87 19.58 -3.94
CA VAL A 30 0.83 19.61 -2.89
C VAL A 30 -0.52 19.92 -3.53
N PRO A 31 -1.62 19.30 -3.07
CA PRO A 31 -2.95 19.58 -3.61
C PRO A 31 -3.28 21.07 -3.55
N PRO A 32 -3.59 21.73 -4.68
CA PRO A 32 -3.99 23.13 -4.67
C PRO A 32 -5.42 23.27 -4.13
N THR A 33 -5.76 24.51 -3.71
CA THR A 33 -7.14 24.82 -3.36
C THR A 33 -8.06 24.56 -4.56
N GLY A 34 -9.07 23.73 -4.37
CA GLY A 34 -10.00 23.30 -5.42
C GLY A 34 -9.61 22.00 -6.14
N GLY A 35 -8.51 21.38 -5.76
CA GLY A 35 -8.08 20.08 -6.27
C GLY A 35 -7.07 20.14 -7.42
N TYR A 36 -6.65 18.98 -7.89
CA TYR A 36 -5.73 18.86 -9.02
C TYR A 36 -6.43 19.09 -10.37
N THR A 37 -5.68 19.61 -11.34
CA THR A 37 -6.12 19.68 -12.74
C THR A 37 -5.77 18.39 -13.46
N PRO A 38 -6.61 17.93 -14.43
CA PRO A 38 -6.25 16.80 -15.29
C PRO A 38 -4.90 17.00 -15.99
N GLY A 39 -4.11 15.92 -16.09
CA GLY A 39 -2.76 15.95 -16.61
C GLY A 39 -1.68 16.28 -15.56
N THR A 40 -2.07 16.59 -14.32
CA THR A 40 -1.10 16.80 -13.24
C THR A 40 -0.45 15.46 -12.87
N ILE A 41 0.89 15.44 -12.92
CA ILE A 41 1.68 14.30 -12.42
C ILE A 41 1.99 14.58 -10.95
N VAL A 42 1.68 13.62 -10.09
CA VAL A 42 1.89 13.72 -8.65
C VAL A 42 2.86 12.63 -8.19
N ASN A 43 3.95 13.04 -7.57
CA ASN A 43 4.83 12.13 -6.86
C ASN A 43 4.25 11.90 -5.46
N VAL A 44 4.06 10.65 -5.12
CA VAL A 44 3.52 10.19 -3.85
C VAL A 44 4.61 9.41 -3.14
N CYS A 45 4.92 9.76 -1.91
CA CYS A 45 5.79 8.96 -1.05
C CYS A 45 5.07 8.72 0.27
N TYR A 46 4.91 7.46 0.62
CA TYR A 46 4.50 7.01 1.93
C TYR A 46 5.72 6.55 2.71
N THR A 47 5.86 7.03 3.93
CA THR A 47 6.95 6.67 4.83
C THR A 47 6.39 5.99 6.05
N MET A 48 7.00 4.88 6.43
CA MET A 48 6.67 4.13 7.63
C MET A 48 7.94 3.96 8.46
N ASP A 49 7.90 4.48 9.70
CA ASP A 49 8.98 4.38 10.67
C ASP A 49 8.71 3.21 11.60
N GLY A 50 9.38 2.09 11.35
CA GLY A 50 9.28 0.87 12.12
C GLY A 50 8.14 -0.07 11.67
N TRP A 51 8.40 -1.33 11.87
CA TRP A 51 7.46 -2.43 11.71
C TRP A 51 7.52 -3.32 12.95
N THR A 52 6.39 -3.61 13.56
CA THR A 52 6.34 -4.49 14.73
C THR A 52 6.43 -5.94 14.30
N GLU A 53 7.58 -6.53 14.47
CA GLU A 53 7.82 -7.92 14.17
C GLU A 53 7.37 -8.80 15.33
N VAL A 54 6.55 -9.79 15.03
CA VAL A 54 6.18 -10.84 15.96
C VAL A 54 6.54 -12.17 15.34
N SER A 55 7.51 -12.86 15.91
CA SER A 55 8.12 -14.06 15.32
C SER A 55 8.75 -13.78 13.96
N SER A 56 8.21 -14.35 12.89
CA SER A 56 8.68 -14.23 11.51
C SER A 56 7.74 -13.37 10.65
N ASN A 57 6.98 -12.47 11.25
CA ASN A 57 6.11 -11.56 10.49
C ASN A 57 6.89 -10.31 10.06
N TRP A 58 7.79 -10.48 9.12
CA TRP A 58 8.60 -9.40 8.54
C TRP A 58 7.80 -8.64 7.50
N LEU A 59 8.25 -7.45 7.12
CA LEU A 59 7.54 -6.61 6.16
C LEU A 59 7.70 -7.18 4.74
N GLU A 60 6.61 -7.71 4.19
CA GLU A 60 6.62 -8.40 2.89
C GLU A 60 6.25 -7.48 1.74
N GLY A 61 5.36 -6.52 1.97
CA GLY A 61 4.88 -5.74 0.85
C GLY A 61 4.11 -4.48 1.21
N PHE A 62 3.95 -3.68 0.18
CA PHE A 62 3.23 -2.42 0.18
C PHE A 62 2.36 -2.34 -1.08
N ASP A 63 1.07 -2.53 -0.91
CA ASP A 63 0.07 -2.55 -1.98
C ASP A 63 -0.57 -1.16 -2.17
N VAL A 64 -0.80 -0.77 -3.42
CA VAL A 64 -1.35 0.53 -3.79
C VAL A 64 -2.71 0.36 -4.45
N ASN A 65 -3.73 0.97 -3.88
CA ASN A 65 -5.08 1.02 -4.43
C ASN A 65 -5.46 2.45 -4.82
N LEU A 66 -5.71 2.64 -6.11
CA LEU A 66 -6.02 3.95 -6.70
C LEU A 66 -7.50 4.04 -7.08
N GLY A 67 -8.08 5.18 -6.79
CA GLY A 67 -9.38 5.54 -7.34
C GLY A 67 -9.33 5.80 -8.86
N PRO A 68 -10.49 5.83 -9.52
CA PRO A 68 -10.59 5.92 -10.98
C PRO A 68 -10.14 7.27 -11.58
N GLY A 69 -9.85 8.25 -10.73
CA GLY A 69 -9.30 9.56 -11.16
C GLY A 69 -7.80 9.57 -11.43
N TRP A 70 -7.12 8.45 -11.22
CA TRP A 70 -5.69 8.31 -11.41
C TRP A 70 -5.35 7.38 -12.56
N THR A 71 -4.23 7.63 -13.22
CA THR A 71 -3.64 6.79 -14.27
C THR A 71 -2.12 6.82 -14.21
N ASN A 72 -1.46 6.10 -15.11
CA ASN A 72 -0.01 6.13 -15.29
C ASN A 72 0.79 5.89 -14.00
N LEU A 73 0.31 4.92 -13.19
CA LEU A 73 1.02 4.51 -11.99
C LEU A 73 2.39 3.92 -12.35
N THR A 74 3.43 4.57 -11.87
CA THR A 74 4.82 4.12 -12.08
C THR A 74 5.60 4.13 -10.78
N PRO A 75 6.51 3.15 -10.57
CA PRO A 75 7.33 3.12 -9.36
C PRO A 75 8.27 4.34 -9.31
N GLY A 76 8.53 4.79 -8.09
CA GLY A 76 9.62 5.71 -7.76
C GLY A 76 10.93 4.98 -7.49
N LEU A 77 11.75 5.54 -6.60
CA LEU A 77 12.95 4.86 -6.12
C LEU A 77 12.56 3.65 -5.27
N SER A 78 13.32 2.58 -5.40
CA SER A 78 13.17 1.40 -4.53
C SER A 78 13.36 1.79 -3.06
N PRO A 79 12.53 1.28 -2.15
CA PRO A 79 12.77 1.42 -0.72
C PRO A 79 14.13 0.87 -0.30
N VAL A 80 14.58 1.28 0.87
CA VAL A 80 15.81 0.72 1.46
C VAL A 80 15.56 -0.73 1.88
N ASP A 81 16.59 -1.55 1.79
CA ASP A 81 16.67 -2.87 2.41
C ASP A 81 17.16 -2.67 3.86
N CYS A 82 16.34 -3.03 4.82
CA CYS A 82 16.63 -2.88 6.24
C CYS A 82 17.28 -4.13 6.84
N PHE A 83 17.17 -5.23 6.16
CA PHE A 83 17.84 -6.46 6.54
C PHE A 83 19.35 -6.33 6.31
N VAL A 84 20.08 -6.34 7.41
CA VAL A 84 21.53 -6.16 7.39
C VAL A 84 22.18 -7.36 6.71
N ALA A 85 22.64 -7.21 5.53
CA ALA A 85 23.54 -8.03 4.72
C ALA A 85 23.17 -8.09 3.23
N SER A 86 22.38 -7.20 2.71
CA SER A 86 22.02 -7.14 1.27
C SER A 86 21.46 -8.47 0.76
N SER A 87 20.60 -9.08 1.54
CA SER A 87 20.08 -10.42 1.23
C SER A 87 18.82 -10.41 0.38
N GLY A 88 18.20 -9.24 0.19
CA GLY A 88 17.00 -9.08 -0.60
C GLY A 88 16.90 -7.74 -1.32
N GLN A 89 15.75 -7.51 -1.91
CA GLN A 89 15.46 -6.28 -2.65
C GLN A 89 13.96 -6.03 -2.74
N TRP A 90 13.58 -4.77 -2.77
CA TRP A 90 12.22 -4.35 -3.06
C TRP A 90 12.01 -4.30 -4.58
N LEU A 91 11.03 -5.05 -5.06
CA LEU A 91 10.62 -5.08 -6.47
C LEU A 91 9.23 -4.46 -6.65
N TRP A 92 9.06 -3.71 -7.74
CA TRP A 92 7.75 -3.24 -8.13
C TRP A 92 7.01 -4.31 -8.91
N MET A 93 5.85 -4.74 -8.40
CA MET A 93 5.00 -5.76 -9.02
C MET A 93 3.65 -5.15 -9.39
N LEU A 94 3.21 -5.34 -10.63
CA LEU A 94 1.94 -4.80 -11.12
C LEU A 94 0.74 -5.68 -10.77
N ASN A 95 0.94 -6.97 -10.85
CA ASN A 95 -0.09 -7.97 -10.59
C ASN A 95 0.60 -9.32 -10.47
N THR A 96 0.72 -9.82 -9.27
CA THR A 96 1.34 -11.11 -9.01
C THR A 96 0.52 -11.91 -8.00
N THR A 97 0.69 -13.21 -7.97
CA THR A 97 -0.05 -14.08 -7.06
C THR A 97 0.95 -14.82 -6.20
N SER A 98 0.83 -14.65 -4.89
CA SER A 98 1.63 -15.41 -3.94
C SER A 98 1.44 -16.92 -4.17
N SER A 99 2.53 -17.64 -4.36
CA SER A 99 2.50 -19.10 -4.58
C SER A 99 2.01 -19.85 -3.34
N THR A 100 2.19 -19.29 -2.18
CA THR A 100 1.87 -19.93 -0.90
C THR A 100 0.46 -19.63 -0.45
N THR A 101 0.02 -18.38 -0.52
CA THR A 101 -1.30 -17.97 -0.06
C THR A 101 -2.36 -17.98 -1.15
N GLY A 102 -1.96 -17.91 -2.42
CA GLY A 102 -2.86 -17.75 -3.55
C GLY A 102 -3.49 -16.36 -3.66
N ILE A 103 -3.07 -15.40 -2.83
CA ILE A 103 -3.57 -14.03 -2.84
C ILE A 103 -2.89 -13.28 -3.98
N THR A 104 -3.69 -12.58 -4.79
CA THR A 104 -3.18 -11.67 -5.81
C THR A 104 -2.91 -10.31 -5.19
N VAL A 105 -1.75 -9.74 -5.45
CA VAL A 105 -1.26 -8.46 -4.92
C VAL A 105 -0.74 -7.56 -6.04
N GLY A 106 -0.58 -6.29 -5.74
CA GLY A 106 -0.10 -5.27 -6.67
C GLY A 106 -1.24 -4.51 -7.35
N PRO A 107 -0.95 -3.33 -7.89
CA PRO A 107 0.39 -2.77 -8.02
C PRO A 107 1.00 -2.34 -6.68
N GLY A 108 2.31 -2.54 -6.52
CA GLY A 108 2.98 -2.18 -5.28
C GLY A 108 4.45 -2.61 -5.22
N TRP A 109 5.05 -2.38 -4.07
CA TRP A 109 6.41 -2.81 -3.74
C TRP A 109 6.34 -4.10 -2.91
N PHE A 110 7.07 -5.13 -3.32
CA PHE A 110 7.16 -6.40 -2.58
C PHE A 110 8.61 -6.79 -2.41
N TYR A 111 8.92 -7.31 -1.24
CA TYR A 111 10.28 -7.71 -0.89
C TYR A 111 10.56 -9.11 -1.42
N GLU A 112 11.73 -9.28 -2.02
CA GLU A 112 12.24 -10.53 -2.53
C GLU A 112 13.56 -10.84 -1.84
N PHE A 113 13.59 -11.91 -1.09
CA PHE A 113 14.80 -12.38 -0.47
C PHE A 113 15.71 -13.07 -1.50
N GLY A 114 17.00 -12.81 -1.40
CA GLY A 114 17.93 -13.32 -2.39
C GLY A 114 18.15 -12.38 -3.58
N SER A 115 19.10 -12.71 -4.44
CA SER A 115 19.43 -11.92 -5.62
C SER A 115 19.86 -12.82 -6.77
N PRO A 116 19.14 -12.77 -7.92
CA PRO A 116 17.92 -12.02 -8.16
C PRO A 116 16.71 -12.73 -7.53
N GLY A 117 15.75 -11.94 -7.01
CA GLY A 117 14.44 -12.46 -6.61
C GLY A 117 13.69 -13.05 -7.81
N ASN A 118 12.76 -13.95 -7.55
CA ASN A 118 12.03 -14.66 -8.61
C ASN A 118 10.72 -13.97 -9.02
N GLY A 119 10.36 -12.86 -8.34
CA GLY A 119 9.12 -12.11 -8.59
C GLY A 119 7.87 -12.76 -7.99
N ASN A 120 8.04 -13.60 -6.98
CA ASN A 120 6.96 -14.29 -6.29
C ASN A 120 6.96 -13.92 -4.79
N PRO A 121 6.12 -13.00 -4.35
CA PRO A 121 6.13 -12.49 -2.98
C PRO A 121 5.59 -13.50 -1.95
N GLY A 122 5.63 -14.75 -2.19
CA GLY A 122 5.02 -15.74 -1.31
C GLY A 122 5.90 -16.92 -0.96
N ASP A 123 7.14 -16.94 -1.37
CA ASP A 123 8.06 -18.05 -1.14
C ASP A 123 9.32 -17.65 -0.35
N ASP A 124 9.48 -16.37 -0.06
CA ASP A 124 10.64 -15.80 0.60
C ASP A 124 10.29 -15.19 1.97
N PHE A 125 11.29 -14.62 2.62
CA PHE A 125 11.15 -13.83 3.82
C PHE A 125 10.98 -12.35 3.44
N GLY A 126 10.20 -11.61 4.23
CA GLY A 126 10.10 -10.16 4.11
C GLY A 126 11.35 -9.41 4.56
N ASP A 127 11.33 -8.10 4.47
CA ASP A 127 12.39 -7.23 4.97
C ASP A 127 12.34 -7.15 6.49
N TRP A 128 13.47 -7.39 7.12
CA TRP A 128 13.60 -7.48 8.57
C TRP A 128 14.31 -6.26 9.15
N ASP A 129 13.73 -5.65 10.17
CA ASP A 129 14.34 -4.58 10.95
C ASP A 129 14.74 -5.07 12.35
N PRO A 130 15.91 -5.69 12.51
CA PRO A 130 16.33 -6.30 13.77
C PRO A 130 16.47 -5.30 14.92
N ASN A 131 16.55 -4.02 14.61
CA ASN A 131 16.77 -2.95 15.59
C ASN A 131 15.52 -2.09 15.85
N GLY A 132 14.45 -2.27 15.07
CA GLY A 132 13.23 -1.46 15.16
C GLY A 132 13.48 0.01 14.85
N THR A 133 14.47 0.30 13.99
CA THR A 133 14.90 1.69 13.66
C THR A 133 14.82 2.00 12.18
N CYS A 134 14.37 1.06 11.39
CA CYS A 134 14.29 1.24 9.95
C CYS A 134 13.12 2.14 9.57
N SER A 135 13.33 2.92 8.53
CA SER A 135 12.31 3.74 7.89
C SER A 135 12.24 3.39 6.43
N TRP A 136 11.10 2.87 6.01
CA TRP A 136 10.84 2.57 4.60
C TRP A 136 10.10 3.73 3.94
N SER A 137 10.54 4.08 2.73
CA SER A 137 9.86 5.11 1.93
C SER A 137 9.43 4.49 0.59
N PHE A 138 8.14 4.30 0.45
CA PHE A 138 7.51 3.73 -0.76
C PHE A 138 7.02 4.86 -1.64
N CYS A 139 7.74 5.10 -2.73
CA CYS A 139 7.42 6.19 -3.64
C CYS A 139 6.89 5.68 -4.97
N PHE A 140 5.96 6.43 -5.55
CA PHE A 140 5.42 6.19 -6.89
C PHE A 140 4.89 7.48 -7.50
N THR A 141 4.64 7.48 -8.79
CA THR A 141 4.00 8.61 -9.49
C THR A 141 2.68 8.19 -10.10
N VAL A 142 1.75 9.11 -10.12
CA VAL A 142 0.43 8.97 -10.72
C VAL A 142 0.07 10.22 -11.50
N GLU A 143 -0.80 10.09 -12.49
CA GLU A 143 -1.32 11.21 -13.28
C GLU A 143 -2.83 11.36 -13.05
N VAL A 144 -3.28 12.58 -12.88
CA VAL A 144 -4.70 12.92 -12.75
C VAL A 144 -5.37 12.84 -14.10
N ILE A 145 -6.45 12.07 -14.23
CA ILE A 145 -7.28 12.06 -15.43
C ILE A 145 -8.55 12.90 -15.22
N GLN A 146 -9.15 13.33 -16.33
CA GLN A 146 -10.44 13.98 -16.28
C GLN A 146 -11.52 12.94 -15.95
N THR A 147 -12.26 13.17 -14.86
CA THR A 147 -13.41 12.36 -14.49
C THR A 147 -14.63 13.26 -14.33
N CYS A 148 -15.82 12.67 -14.36
CA CYS A 148 -17.08 13.38 -14.10
C CYS A 148 -17.39 13.46 -12.60
N ASN A 149 -16.64 12.72 -11.76
CA ASN A 149 -16.83 12.71 -10.33
C ASN A 149 -15.61 13.32 -9.64
N PRO A 150 -15.76 14.49 -8.97
CA PRO A 150 -14.64 15.13 -8.32
C PRO A 150 -14.05 14.34 -7.13
N LEU A 151 -14.74 13.30 -6.66
CA LEU A 151 -14.29 12.47 -5.55
C LEU A 151 -13.48 11.24 -5.98
N ASP A 152 -13.15 11.11 -7.26
CA ASP A 152 -12.44 9.92 -7.78
C ASP A 152 -10.95 9.87 -7.44
N LEU A 153 -10.38 10.94 -6.89
CA LEU A 153 -8.98 10.98 -6.48
C LEU A 153 -8.82 10.37 -5.09
N THR A 154 -8.84 9.06 -5.00
CA THR A 154 -8.51 8.33 -3.77
C THR A 154 -7.19 7.58 -3.95
N ILE A 155 -6.33 7.63 -2.94
CA ILE A 155 -5.11 6.84 -2.84
C ILE A 155 -5.13 6.15 -1.49
N GLN A 156 -5.14 4.85 -1.52
CA GLN A 156 -5.10 4.01 -0.33
C GLN A 156 -3.93 3.03 -0.48
N VAL A 157 -3.20 2.82 0.58
CA VAL A 157 -2.08 1.90 0.61
C VAL A 157 -2.24 0.91 1.76
N THR A 158 -1.61 -0.23 1.63
CA THR A 158 -1.66 -1.28 2.65
C THR A 158 -0.28 -1.91 2.79
N ALA A 159 0.32 -1.80 3.97
CA ALA A 159 1.53 -2.54 4.30
C ALA A 159 1.16 -3.88 4.94
N GLY A 160 1.84 -4.93 4.57
CA GLY A 160 1.59 -6.27 5.08
C GLY A 160 2.87 -7.08 5.23
N GLY A 161 2.83 -8.06 6.12
CA GLY A 161 3.97 -8.91 6.40
C GLY A 161 3.83 -10.33 5.84
N ASP A 162 4.82 -11.14 6.07
CA ASP A 162 4.91 -12.55 5.68
C ASP A 162 3.67 -13.37 6.03
N GLY A 163 3.04 -13.07 7.16
CA GLY A 163 1.81 -13.75 7.56
C GLY A 163 0.60 -13.41 6.70
N THR A 164 0.67 -12.38 5.87
CA THR A 164 -0.43 -11.95 5.00
C THR A 164 -0.21 -12.39 3.55
N TRP A 165 0.96 -12.10 3.02
CA TRP A 165 1.27 -12.30 1.61
C TRP A 165 2.40 -13.30 1.38
N GLY A 166 3.24 -13.50 2.39
CA GLY A 166 4.31 -14.48 2.37
C GLY A 166 3.86 -15.89 2.72
N GLY A 167 4.82 -16.80 2.82
CA GLY A 167 4.59 -18.22 3.08
C GLY A 167 4.43 -18.61 4.55
N TRP A 168 4.53 -17.67 5.46
CA TRP A 168 4.59 -17.96 6.88
C TRP A 168 3.24 -17.75 7.56
N THR A 169 2.83 -18.71 8.37
CA THR A 169 1.47 -18.77 8.95
C THR A 169 1.27 -17.86 10.16
N ASN A 170 2.22 -17.02 10.51
CA ASN A 170 2.12 -16.18 11.69
C ASN A 170 1.46 -14.84 11.40
N ASN A 171 0.14 -14.81 11.44
CA ASN A 171 -0.68 -13.60 11.27
C ASN A 171 -0.74 -12.80 12.57
N ALA A 172 0.39 -12.33 13.08
CA ALA A 172 0.41 -11.49 14.28
C ALA A 172 -0.23 -10.12 14.07
N CYS A 173 -0.28 -9.66 12.81
CA CYS A 173 -0.83 -8.38 12.42
C CYS A 173 -1.84 -8.54 11.30
N VAL A 174 -2.83 -7.68 11.29
CA VAL A 174 -3.75 -7.53 10.17
C VAL A 174 -3.38 -6.25 9.44
N PRO A 175 -3.12 -6.29 8.12
CA PRO A 175 -2.91 -5.09 7.34
C PRO A 175 -4.09 -4.14 7.48
N VAL A 176 -3.80 -2.89 7.83
CA VAL A 176 -4.82 -1.83 7.92
C VAL A 176 -4.57 -0.87 6.78
N PRO A 177 -5.53 -0.68 5.86
CA PRO A 177 -5.37 0.29 4.79
C PRO A 177 -5.22 1.71 5.33
N PHE A 178 -4.22 2.42 4.83
CA PHE A 178 -3.96 3.81 5.14
C PHE A 178 -4.39 4.71 3.98
N ASN A 179 -5.27 5.69 4.26
CA ASN A 179 -5.72 6.63 3.24
C ASN A 179 -4.69 7.75 3.09
N ILE A 180 -3.94 7.74 2.00
CA ILE A 180 -2.98 8.80 1.68
C ILE A 180 -3.70 10.07 1.24
N TYR A 181 -4.71 9.92 0.38
CA TYR A 181 -5.40 11.05 -0.20
C TYR A 181 -6.85 10.71 -0.55
N ASN A 182 -7.74 11.64 -0.28
CA ASN A 182 -9.13 11.62 -0.71
C ASN A 182 -9.53 13.03 -1.13
N GLY A 183 -9.24 13.39 -2.38
CA GLY A 183 -9.33 14.75 -2.86
C GLY A 183 -10.16 14.91 -4.12
N ASN A 184 -10.25 16.15 -4.56
CA ASN A 184 -11.07 16.59 -5.67
C ASN A 184 -10.24 16.95 -6.90
N ILE A 185 -10.86 16.83 -8.06
CA ILE A 185 -10.35 17.30 -9.35
C ILE A 185 -10.95 18.67 -9.65
N GLN A 186 -10.16 19.60 -10.15
CA GLN A 186 -10.68 20.83 -10.71
C GLN A 186 -11.38 20.53 -12.03
N VAL A 187 -12.66 20.86 -12.13
CA VAL A 187 -13.39 20.79 -13.40
C VAL A 187 -12.97 21.99 -14.25
N VAL A 188 -12.05 21.76 -15.17
CA VAL A 188 -11.73 22.77 -16.20
C VAL A 188 -12.85 22.75 -17.22
N ILE A 189 -13.79 23.67 -17.11
CA ILE A 189 -14.77 23.89 -18.16
C ILE A 189 -14.01 24.59 -19.29
N PRO A 190 -13.85 23.96 -20.49
CA PRO A 190 -13.26 24.69 -21.62
C PRO A 190 -14.11 25.91 -21.91
N THR A 191 -13.53 27.09 -21.78
CA THR A 191 -14.17 28.30 -22.29
C THR A 191 -14.22 28.17 -23.80
N THR A 192 -15.34 27.74 -24.33
CA THR A 192 -15.62 27.81 -25.76
C THR A 192 -15.76 29.31 -26.14
N SER A 193 -14.61 29.94 -26.35
CA SER A 193 -14.58 31.18 -27.09
C SER A 193 -14.77 30.80 -28.55
N ASN A 194 -15.82 31.40 -29.16
CA ASN A 194 -16.16 31.36 -30.56
C ASN A 194 -17.09 30.21 -31.01
N ILE A 195 -18.36 30.30 -30.57
CA ILE A 195 -19.42 29.89 -31.48
C ILE A 195 -19.67 31.12 -32.39
N ASN A 196 -18.99 31.16 -33.54
CA ASN A 196 -19.41 32.02 -34.62
C ASN A 196 -20.70 31.41 -35.20
N HIS A 197 -21.85 31.99 -34.83
CA HIS A 197 -23.08 31.75 -35.53
C HIS A 197 -22.95 32.46 -36.90
N TYR A 198 -22.82 31.68 -37.96
CA TYR A 198 -23.14 32.11 -39.33
C TYR A 198 -24.57 31.77 -39.65
#